data_d9ed1796314bde03941179eb735e2407
#
_entry.id   d9ed1796314bde03941179eb735e2407
#
_cell.length_a   1.000
_cell.length_b   1.000
_cell.length_c   1.000
_cell.angle_alpha   90.00
_cell.angle_beta   90.00
_cell.angle_gamma   90.00
#
_symmetry.space_group_name_H-M   'P 1'
#
loop_
_entity.id
_entity.type
_entity.pdbx_description
1 polymer ?
#
loop_
_entity_poly.entity_id
_entity_poly.type
_entity_poly.pdbx_seq_one_letter_code
_entity_poly.pdbx_strand_id
1 'polypeptide(L)'
;MVLLPNVSHGSESECLARIMHSEASGEALEGLIAVGQASINRSKATKKSVCNIRGVTRKNPPPIIAKYYLNLAGAILDGGVSIVGAADSWDRDKTPRYAGKITRRIQHHTFYISKRL
;
A
#
# COMPACT_ATOMS: atom_id res chain seq x y z
N MET A 1 -12.95 27.24 10.90
CA MET A 1 -12.90 26.60 10.57
C MET A 1 -12.24 25.72 10.71
N VAL A 2 -12.20 25.06 10.76
CA VAL A 2 -11.66 24.21 10.85
C VAL A 2 -11.21 23.47 10.25
N LEU A 3 -10.84 23.33 10.07
CA LEU A 3 -10.43 22.75 9.54
C LEU A 3 -9.98 21.82 9.56
N LEU A 4 -10.02 21.18 9.33
CA LEU A 4 -9.64 20.35 9.22
C LEU A 4 -8.81 19.81 9.04
N PRO A 5 -8.56 19.35 9.17
CA PRO A 5 -7.45 18.89 9.14
C PRO A 5 -7.14 17.96 8.28
N ASN A 6 -7.11 18.35 7.51
CA ASN A 6 -6.57 17.79 6.65
C ASN A 6 -5.24 17.56 6.92
N VAL A 7 -5.03 16.59 7.35
CA VAL A 7 -3.77 16.13 7.54
C VAL A 7 -3.15 15.95 6.25
N SER A 8 -2.31 16.81 5.91
CA SER A 8 -1.46 16.64 4.77
C SER A 8 -0.45 15.55 5.11
N HIS A 9 -0.48 14.48 4.41
CA HIS A 9 0.48 13.39 4.60
C HIS A 9 1.81 13.66 3.88
N GLY A 10 1.88 14.71 3.05
CA GLY A 10 3.13 15.15 2.43
C GLY A 10 3.87 14.04 1.69
N SER A 11 5.14 13.83 2.07
CA SER A 11 5.99 12.84 1.42
C SER A 11 5.50 11.41 1.58
N GLU A 12 4.74 11.10 2.62
CA GLU A 12 4.19 9.75 2.79
C GLU A 12 3.16 9.44 1.71
N SER A 13 2.32 10.40 1.35
CA SER A 13 1.39 10.21 0.24
C SER A 13 2.12 9.95 -1.06
N GLU A 14 3.20 10.68 -1.31
CA GLU A 14 4.00 10.50 -2.51
C GLU A 14 4.67 9.13 -2.54
N CYS A 15 5.24 8.72 -1.41
CA CYS A 15 5.88 7.41 -1.32
C CYS A 15 4.86 6.30 -1.54
N LEU A 16 3.70 6.40 -0.89
CA LEU A 16 2.66 5.39 -1.02
C LEU A 16 2.12 5.35 -2.45
N ALA A 17 1.92 6.51 -3.07
CA ALA A 17 1.46 6.59 -4.46
C ALA A 17 2.46 5.87 -5.39
N ARG A 18 3.75 6.07 -5.17
CA ARG A 18 4.79 5.41 -5.97
C ARG A 18 4.80 3.90 -5.76
N ILE A 19 4.59 3.44 -4.53
CA ILE A 19 4.50 2.00 -4.24
C ILE A 19 3.29 1.41 -4.96
N MET A 20 2.13 2.01 -4.81
CA MET A 20 0.90 1.52 -5.43
C MET A 20 1.04 1.45 -6.96
N HIS A 21 1.60 2.49 -7.56
CA HIS A 21 1.84 2.48 -8.99
C HIS A 21 2.83 1.39 -9.41
N SER A 22 3.95 1.28 -8.70
CA SER A 22 5.00 0.32 -9.07
C SER A 22 4.57 -1.12 -8.90
N GLU A 23 3.84 -1.40 -7.82
CA GLU A 23 3.51 -2.77 -7.44
C GLU A 23 2.19 -3.26 -8.02
N ALA A 24 1.29 -2.35 -8.36
CA ALA A 24 -0.07 -2.72 -8.73
C ALA A 24 -0.65 -1.96 -9.92
N SER A 25 0.18 -1.25 -10.71
CA SER A 25 -0.33 -0.63 -11.93
C SER A 25 -0.80 -1.73 -12.89
N GLY A 26 -1.96 -1.53 -13.49
CA GLY A 26 -2.58 -2.57 -14.31
C GLY A 26 -3.56 -3.43 -13.55
N GLU A 27 -3.57 -3.35 -12.21
CA GLU A 27 -4.57 -4.03 -11.40
C GLU A 27 -5.83 -3.19 -11.30
N ALA A 28 -6.95 -3.82 -10.93
CA ALA A 28 -8.18 -3.09 -10.64
C ALA A 28 -7.99 -2.22 -9.39
N LEU A 29 -8.88 -1.26 -9.20
CA LEU A 29 -8.83 -0.34 -8.06
C LEU A 29 -8.69 -1.07 -6.73
N GLU A 30 -9.39 -2.18 -6.55
CA GLU A 30 -9.29 -2.98 -5.32
C GLU A 30 -7.85 -3.45 -5.07
N GLY A 31 -7.14 -3.86 -6.12
CA GLY A 31 -5.75 -4.28 -6.00
C GLY A 31 -4.82 -3.13 -5.62
N LEU A 32 -5.06 -1.95 -6.18
CA LEU A 32 -4.28 -0.76 -5.83
C LEU A 32 -4.46 -0.42 -4.35
N ILE A 33 -5.71 -0.40 -3.87
CA ILE A 33 -6.02 -0.09 -2.49
C ILE A 33 -5.43 -1.16 -1.56
N ALA A 34 -5.50 -2.43 -1.97
CA ALA A 34 -4.96 -3.54 -1.19
C ALA A 34 -3.45 -3.40 -0.98
N VAL A 35 -2.70 -3.08 -2.03
CA VAL A 35 -1.26 -2.84 -1.92
C VAL A 35 -0.99 -1.64 -1.01
N GLY A 36 -1.78 -0.58 -1.13
CA GLY A 36 -1.66 0.59 -0.27
C GLY A 36 -1.87 0.24 1.19
N GLN A 37 -2.93 -0.49 1.51
CA GLN A 37 -3.21 -0.90 2.89
C GLN A 37 -2.11 -1.80 3.44
N ALA A 38 -1.67 -2.79 2.66
CA ALA A 38 -0.60 -3.69 3.11
C ALA A 38 0.70 -2.92 3.36
N SER A 39 0.99 -1.90 2.56
CA SER A 39 2.16 -1.04 2.77
C SER A 39 2.07 -0.28 4.08
N ILE A 40 0.90 0.26 4.43
CA ILE A 40 0.68 0.94 5.70
C ILE A 40 0.88 -0.06 6.85
N ASN A 41 0.32 -1.26 6.72
CA ASN A 41 0.49 -2.29 7.74
C ASN A 41 1.97 -2.66 7.93
N ARG A 42 2.73 -2.77 6.84
CA ARG A 42 4.18 -3.04 6.92
C ARG A 42 4.91 -1.88 7.60
N SER A 43 4.54 -0.65 7.28
CA SER A 43 5.09 0.53 7.93
C SER A 43 4.91 0.45 9.45
N LYS A 44 3.70 0.12 9.89
CA LYS A 44 3.40 -0.01 11.32
C LYS A 44 4.15 -1.18 11.95
N ALA A 45 4.18 -2.33 11.30
CA ALA A 45 4.84 -3.52 11.83
C ALA A 45 6.34 -3.34 11.95
N THR A 46 6.96 -2.61 11.04
CA THR A 46 8.41 -2.39 11.05
C THR A 46 8.81 -1.08 11.73
N LYS A 47 7.82 -0.28 12.15
CA LYS A 47 8.04 1.04 12.75
C LYS A 47 8.88 1.95 11.87
N LYS A 48 8.65 1.88 10.58
CA LYS A 48 9.32 2.72 9.59
C LYS A 48 8.30 3.47 8.77
N SER A 49 8.66 4.68 8.33
CA SER A 49 7.83 5.42 7.39
C SER A 49 7.59 4.61 6.12
N VAL A 50 6.45 4.80 5.49
CA VAL A 50 6.15 4.21 4.18
C VAL A 50 7.28 4.50 3.17
N CYS A 51 7.97 5.62 3.33
CA CYS A 51 9.09 5.97 2.47
C CYS A 51 10.32 5.09 2.69
N ASN A 52 10.39 4.38 3.81
CA ASN A 52 11.57 3.62 4.21
C ASN A 52 11.33 2.12 4.36
N ILE A 53 10.13 1.63 4.12
CA ILE A 53 9.89 0.19 4.19
C ILE A 53 10.67 -0.51 3.07
N ARG A 54 11.13 -1.72 3.34
CA ARG A 54 11.94 -2.49 2.40
C ARG A 54 11.09 -3.43 1.57
N GLY A 55 11.66 -3.88 0.47
CA GLY A 55 11.04 -4.90 -0.36
C GLY A 55 9.96 -4.38 -1.29
N VAL A 56 9.90 -3.07 -1.51
CA VAL A 56 8.93 -2.47 -2.42
C VAL A 56 9.62 -1.58 -3.44
N THR A 57 9.01 -1.43 -4.59
CA THR A 57 9.48 -0.54 -5.65
C THR A 57 8.70 0.77 -5.59
N ARG A 58 9.37 1.88 -5.88
CA ARG A 58 8.78 3.23 -5.81
C ARG A 58 9.08 4.01 -7.08
N LYS A 59 8.40 3.69 -8.17
CA LYS A 59 8.55 4.44 -9.42
C LYS A 59 7.46 5.49 -9.50
N ASN A 60 7.81 6.67 -10.01
CA ASN A 60 6.83 7.73 -10.18
C ASN A 60 5.74 7.30 -11.16
N PRO A 61 4.47 7.56 -10.84
CA PRO A 61 3.41 7.38 -11.83
C PRO A 61 3.56 8.42 -12.95
N PRO A 62 3.06 8.14 -14.15
CA PRO A 62 3.03 9.14 -15.22
C PRO A 62 2.33 10.42 -14.73
N PRO A 63 2.81 11.60 -15.16
CA PRO A 63 2.24 12.86 -14.66
C PRO A 63 0.73 12.98 -14.80
N ILE A 64 0.19 12.44 -15.87
CA ILE A 64 -1.25 12.57 -16.14
C ILE A 64 -2.13 11.85 -15.12
N ILE A 65 -1.61 10.84 -14.44
CA ILE A 65 -2.37 10.09 -13.43
C ILE A 65 -1.78 10.23 -12.03
N ALA A 66 -0.73 11.03 -11.88
CA ALA A 66 -0.05 11.20 -10.58
C ALA A 66 -1.01 11.70 -9.51
N LYS A 67 -1.88 12.64 -9.85
CA LYS A 67 -2.84 13.19 -8.90
C LYS A 67 -3.83 12.13 -8.42
N TYR A 68 -4.26 11.24 -9.32
CA TYR A 68 -5.15 10.15 -8.96
C TYR A 68 -4.50 9.26 -7.90
N TYR A 69 -3.23 8.87 -8.11
CA TYR A 69 -2.53 8.05 -7.13
C TYR A 69 -2.29 8.78 -5.82
N LEU A 70 -1.97 10.08 -5.87
CA LEU A 70 -1.79 10.87 -4.65
C LEU A 70 -3.06 10.97 -3.83
N ASN A 71 -4.19 11.22 -4.50
CA ASN A 71 -5.48 11.31 -3.81
C ASN A 71 -5.85 9.97 -3.18
N LEU A 72 -5.63 8.87 -3.90
CA LEU A 72 -5.92 7.55 -3.39
C LEU A 72 -5.03 7.21 -2.20
N ALA A 73 -3.73 7.51 -2.31
CA ALA A 73 -2.79 7.29 -1.22
C ALA A 73 -3.18 8.07 0.03
N GLY A 74 -3.58 9.33 -0.13
CA GLY A 74 -4.05 10.15 0.98
C GLY A 74 -5.24 9.55 1.67
N ALA A 75 -6.21 9.06 0.90
CA ALA A 75 -7.41 8.43 1.46
C ALA A 75 -7.06 7.17 2.25
N ILE A 76 -6.12 6.37 1.76
CA ILE A 76 -5.68 5.16 2.45
C ILE A 76 -4.94 5.51 3.75
N LEU A 77 -4.08 6.53 3.71
CA LEU A 77 -3.37 7.01 4.89
C LEU A 77 -4.30 7.54 5.97
N ASP A 78 -5.42 8.14 5.57
CA ASP A 78 -6.41 8.64 6.52
C ASP A 78 -7.15 7.51 7.24
N GLY A 79 -7.05 6.29 6.75
CA GLY A 79 -7.71 5.15 7.35
C GLY A 79 -9.08 4.89 6.76
N GLY A 80 -9.82 3.98 7.35
CA GLY A 80 -11.15 3.66 6.89
C GLY A 80 -11.22 2.63 5.76
N VAL A 81 -10.05 2.13 5.34
CA VAL A 81 -9.98 1.07 4.33
C VAL A 81 -9.57 -0.23 5.00
N SER A 82 -10.32 -1.29 4.78
CA SER A 82 -9.99 -2.60 5.32
C SER A 82 -10.28 -3.68 4.28
N ILE A 83 -9.39 -3.82 3.32
CA ILE A 83 -9.51 -4.82 2.27
C ILE A 83 -8.69 -6.07 2.59
N VAL A 84 -7.49 -5.89 3.13
CA VAL A 84 -6.58 -7.01 3.38
C VAL A 84 -6.38 -7.32 4.87
N GLY A 85 -7.17 -6.68 5.75
CA GLY A 85 -7.03 -6.89 7.18
C GLY A 85 -5.64 -6.52 7.66
N ALA A 86 -4.96 -7.44 8.34
CA ALA A 86 -3.63 -7.18 8.91
C ALA A 86 -2.48 -7.55 7.98
N ALA A 87 -2.75 -7.91 6.73
CA ALA A 87 -1.67 -8.26 5.79
C ALA A 87 -0.68 -7.12 5.64
N ASP A 88 0.59 -7.45 5.72
CA ASP A 88 1.70 -6.50 5.57
C ASP A 88 2.61 -6.84 4.40
N SER A 89 2.24 -7.83 3.63
CA SER A 89 3.06 -8.36 2.54
C SER A 89 2.18 -8.89 1.43
N TRP A 90 2.76 -8.95 0.24
CA TRP A 90 2.10 -9.52 -0.92
C TRP A 90 3.12 -10.08 -1.90
N ASP A 91 2.68 -11.06 -2.68
CA ASP A 91 3.48 -11.59 -3.78
C ASP A 91 2.59 -11.81 -4.98
N ARG A 92 3.19 -11.65 -6.15
CA ARG A 92 2.51 -11.87 -7.40
C ARG A 92 2.64 -13.33 -7.80
N ASP A 93 1.50 -13.97 -8.05
CA ASP A 93 1.42 -15.31 -8.61
C ASP A 93 1.99 -16.45 -7.76
N LYS A 94 2.45 -16.20 -6.54
CA LYS A 94 2.94 -17.26 -5.66
C LYS A 94 2.93 -16.83 -4.20
N THR A 95 3.06 -17.80 -3.32
CA THR A 95 3.11 -17.57 -1.88
C THR A 95 4.46 -18.06 -1.35
N PRO A 96 5.28 -17.20 -0.76
CA PRO A 96 6.60 -17.62 -0.27
C PRO A 96 6.49 -18.41 1.02
N ARG A 97 7.58 -19.10 1.37
CA ARG A 97 7.63 -19.92 2.59
C ARG A 97 7.43 -19.12 3.87
N TYR A 98 7.84 -17.85 3.87
CA TYR A 98 7.71 -17.00 5.05
C TYR A 98 6.33 -16.33 5.16
N ALA A 99 5.42 -16.70 4.29
CA ALA A 99 4.05 -16.22 4.41
C ALA A 99 3.41 -16.87 5.63
N GLY A 100 2.86 -16.03 6.48
CA GLY A 100 2.03 -16.49 7.57
C GLY A 100 0.60 -16.65 7.07
N LYS A 101 -0.36 -16.05 7.80
CA LYS A 101 -1.76 -16.14 7.44
C LYS A 101 -2.02 -15.37 6.15
N ILE A 102 -2.59 -16.05 5.15
CA ILE A 102 -3.09 -15.38 3.94
C ILE A 102 -4.42 -14.76 4.30
N THR A 103 -4.56 -13.45 4.02
CA THR A 103 -5.79 -12.74 4.33
C THR A 103 -6.67 -12.56 3.11
N ARG A 104 -6.08 -12.42 1.93
CA ARG A 104 -6.86 -12.19 0.71
C ARG A 104 -6.04 -12.48 -0.55
N ARG A 105 -6.75 -12.89 -1.60
CA ARG A 105 -6.18 -12.95 -2.94
C ARG A 105 -7.00 -12.04 -3.83
N ILE A 106 -6.32 -11.15 -4.53
CA ILE A 106 -6.95 -10.19 -5.45
C ILE A 106 -6.18 -10.25 -6.76
N GLN A 107 -6.82 -10.72 -7.81
CA GLN A 107 -6.21 -10.88 -9.12
C GLN A 107 -4.90 -11.66 -9.03
N HIS A 108 -3.76 -11.02 -9.33
CA HIS A 108 -2.46 -11.70 -9.33
C HIS A 108 -1.72 -11.60 -8.00
N HIS A 109 -2.30 -10.95 -6.99
CA HIS A 109 -1.63 -10.77 -5.71
C HIS A 109 -2.22 -11.62 -4.61
N THR A 110 -1.34 -12.24 -3.81
CA THR A 110 -1.70 -12.92 -2.57
C THR A 110 -1.22 -12.03 -1.42
N PHE A 111 -2.13 -11.64 -0.54
CA PHE A 111 -1.84 -10.80 0.62
C PHE A 111 -1.77 -11.65 1.87
N TYR A 112 -0.74 -11.43 2.67
CA TYR A 112 -0.50 -12.28 3.85
C TYR A 112 0.24 -11.51 4.94
N ILE A 113 0.22 -12.08 6.15
CA ILE A 113 1.02 -11.57 7.26
C ILE A 113 2.35 -12.30 7.21
N SER A 114 3.44 -11.56 7.04
CA SER A 114 4.76 -12.16 6.92
C SER A 114 5.25 -12.66 8.28
N LYS A 115 5.95 -13.79 8.29
CA LYS A 115 6.64 -14.30 9.46
C LYS A 115 8.01 -13.65 9.65
N ARG A 116 8.45 -12.82 8.71
CA ARG A 116 9.83 -12.33 8.65
C ARG A 116 10.01 -10.81 8.73
N LEU A 117 8.98 -10.09 9.02
CA LEU A 117 9.11 -8.63 9.13
C LEU A 117 9.81 -8.19 10.42
#